data_bd37b2f39aab2f57e0c7c8e3d71700b9
#
_entry.id   bd37b2f39aab2f57e0c7c8e3d71700b9
#
_cell.length_a   1.000
_cell.length_b   1.000
_cell.length_c   1.000
_cell.angle_alpha   90.00
_cell.angle_beta   90.00
_cell.angle_gamma   90.00
#
_symmetry.space_group_name_H-M   'P 1'
#
loop_
_entity.id
_entity.type
_entity.pdbx_description
1 polymer ?
#
loop_
_entity_poly.entity_id
_entity_poly.type
_entity_poly.pdbx_seq_one_letter_code
_entity_poly.pdbx_strand_id
1 'polypeptide(L)'
;MALMETHYYSFSLGSNITLNVFVPTPGSSEEITQINHTQKYDYEAGLPVLYLLHGAYGDAFSWVRYSNIDRYAQERGMVVVMASAENSFYQDLKSGKKYKTFFTEELPVFIQSVFPVTKDREKTYVAGFSMGGYGAWYLGLSRPDLYAKAASMSGALDIAGLYQS
;
A
#
# COMPACT_ATOMS: atom_id res chain seq x y z
N MET A 1 9.77 11.54 8.05
CA MET A 1 9.18 10.26 7.64
C MET A 1 9.43 9.19 8.68
N ALA A 2 8.41 8.52 9.14
CA ALA A 2 8.54 7.32 9.97
C ALA A 2 8.30 6.07 9.13
N LEU A 3 9.15 5.06 9.25
CA LEU A 3 8.91 3.71 8.76
C LEU A 3 8.47 2.85 9.95
N MET A 4 7.31 2.24 9.84
CA MET A 4 6.75 1.37 10.86
C MET A 4 6.61 -0.05 10.29
N GLU A 5 7.32 -1.01 10.87
CA GLU A 5 7.11 -2.42 10.61
C GLU A 5 6.03 -2.93 11.57
N THR A 6 5.00 -3.53 11.03
CA THR A 6 3.83 -3.99 11.79
C THR A 6 3.56 -5.45 11.49
N HIS A 7 3.31 -6.22 12.53
CA HIS A 7 2.95 -7.64 12.44
C HIS A 7 1.54 -7.83 12.99
N TYR A 8 0.69 -8.55 12.26
CA TYR A 8 -0.61 -8.97 12.77
C TYR A 8 -1.09 -10.26 12.10
N TYR A 9 -2.03 -10.93 12.73
CA TYR A 9 -2.66 -12.13 12.16
C TYR A 9 -3.72 -11.75 11.14
N SER A 10 -3.55 -12.18 9.90
CA SER A 10 -4.55 -12.02 8.84
C SER A 10 -5.47 -13.22 8.77
N PHE A 11 -6.76 -12.98 8.88
CA PHE A 11 -7.77 -14.02 8.70
C PHE A 11 -7.91 -14.44 7.24
N SER A 12 -7.79 -13.50 6.31
CA SER A 12 -7.84 -13.78 4.86
C SER A 12 -6.69 -14.66 4.39
N LEU A 13 -5.52 -14.53 5.03
CA LEU A 13 -4.31 -15.29 4.68
C LEU A 13 -4.04 -16.48 5.60
N GLY A 14 -4.74 -16.55 6.74
CA GLY A 14 -4.58 -17.61 7.74
C GLY A 14 -3.19 -17.64 8.38
N SER A 15 -2.49 -16.50 8.47
CA SER A 15 -1.13 -16.41 8.97
C SER A 15 -0.80 -15.03 9.54
N ASN A 16 0.26 -14.98 10.35
CA ASN A 16 0.88 -13.70 10.70
C ASN A 16 1.56 -13.11 9.46
N ILE A 17 1.35 -11.83 9.25
CA ILE A 17 1.92 -11.09 8.13
C ILE A 17 2.71 -9.89 8.61
N THR A 18 3.63 -9.44 7.78
CA THR A 18 4.42 -8.21 7.98
C THR A 18 3.96 -7.14 7.00
N LEU A 19 3.74 -5.94 7.52
CA LEU A 19 3.50 -4.73 6.75
C LEU A 19 4.62 -3.73 7.00
N ASN A 20 5.00 -2.98 5.99
CA ASN A 20 5.75 -1.75 6.12
C ASN A 20 4.84 -0.58 5.81
N VAL A 21 4.80 0.39 6.72
CA VAL A 21 3.98 1.60 6.56
C VAL A 21 4.86 2.82 6.71
N PHE A 22 4.95 3.62 5.67
CA PHE A 22 5.53 4.96 5.76
C PHE A 22 4.46 5.96 6.18
N VAL A 23 4.77 6.71 7.25
CA VAL A 23 3.92 7.82 7.72
C VAL A 23 4.72 9.12 7.61
N PRO A 24 4.23 10.14 6.88
CA PRO A 24 4.87 11.45 6.85
C PRO A 24 4.99 12.04 8.25
N THR A 25 6.14 12.59 8.57
CA THR A 25 6.39 13.26 9.86
C THR A 25 7.14 14.57 9.62
N PRO A 26 6.96 15.61 10.45
CA PRO A 26 7.81 16.80 10.38
C PRO A 26 9.27 16.39 10.47
N GLY A 27 10.10 16.84 9.55
CA GLY A 27 11.47 16.31 9.41
C GLY A 27 12.56 17.33 9.18
N SER A 28 12.24 18.61 8.97
CA SER A 28 13.23 19.67 8.84
C SER A 28 13.40 20.43 10.15
N SER A 29 14.59 21.05 10.35
CA SER A 29 14.83 21.93 11.48
C SER A 29 13.87 23.13 11.49
N GLU A 30 13.44 23.59 10.32
CA GLU A 30 12.45 24.64 10.18
C GLU A 30 11.06 24.16 10.61
N GLU A 31 10.69 22.93 10.28
CA GLU A 31 9.43 22.30 10.70
C GLU A 31 9.42 22.01 12.21
N ILE A 32 10.58 21.67 12.81
CA ILE A 32 10.73 21.41 14.25
C ILE A 32 10.74 22.72 15.06
N THR A 33 11.34 23.78 14.55
CA THR A 33 11.37 25.10 15.21
C THR A 33 10.04 25.83 15.14
N GLN A 34 9.20 25.50 14.17
CA GLN A 34 7.81 25.94 14.11
C GLN A 34 6.86 25.10 14.98
N ILE A 35 7.36 24.52 16.07
CA ILE A 35 6.59 23.75 17.07
C ILE A 35 5.33 24.49 17.57
N ASN A 36 5.22 25.73 17.20
CA ASN A 36 4.09 26.54 17.58
C ASN A 36 3.07 26.69 16.46
N HIS A 37 2.47 25.67 15.92
CA HIS A 37 1.11 25.84 15.43
C HIS A 37 0.68 25.59 13.99
N THR A 38 1.53 25.16 13.09
CA THR A 38 0.99 24.60 11.83
C THR A 38 1.53 23.21 11.62
N GLN A 39 0.77 22.24 12.12
CA GLN A 39 1.03 20.86 11.81
C GLN A 39 0.93 20.70 10.28
N LYS A 40 2.08 20.47 9.62
CA LYS A 40 2.17 20.32 8.16
C LYS A 40 1.24 19.22 7.63
N TYR A 41 0.92 18.25 8.48
CA TYR A 41 0.07 17.11 8.17
C TYR A 41 -1.13 17.09 9.11
N ASP A 42 -2.33 17.02 8.55
CA ASP A 42 -3.57 16.90 9.32
C ASP A 42 -3.85 15.41 9.60
N TYR A 43 -3.30 14.90 10.69
CA TYR A 43 -3.49 13.52 11.10
C TYR A 43 -4.91 13.25 11.61
N GLU A 44 -5.64 14.25 12.10
CA GLU A 44 -7.01 14.11 12.57
C GLU A 44 -7.98 13.94 11.40
N ALA A 45 -7.83 14.72 10.35
CA ALA A 45 -8.60 14.55 9.11
C ALA A 45 -8.20 13.29 8.33
N GLY A 46 -7.04 12.73 8.62
CA GLY A 46 -6.46 11.56 7.94
C GLY A 46 -5.76 11.89 6.64
N LEU A 47 -4.58 11.32 6.46
CA LEU A 47 -3.72 11.52 5.30
C LEU A 47 -4.17 10.65 4.12
N PRO A 48 -3.90 11.08 2.86
CA PRO A 48 -4.02 10.23 1.69
C PRO A 48 -3.23 8.93 1.87
N VAL A 49 -3.72 7.82 1.32
CA VAL A 49 -3.08 6.52 1.44
C VAL A 49 -2.84 5.88 0.07
N LEU A 50 -1.64 5.33 -0.10
CA LEU A 50 -1.21 4.54 -1.26
C LEU A 50 -0.90 3.11 -0.82
N TYR A 51 -1.65 2.15 -1.34
CA TYR A 51 -1.29 0.73 -1.28
C TYR A 51 -0.32 0.43 -2.41
N LEU A 52 0.94 0.10 -2.06
CA LEU A 52 2.03 -0.05 -3.02
C LEU A 52 2.47 -1.51 -3.11
N LEU A 53 2.23 -2.10 -4.29
CA LEU A 53 2.29 -3.53 -4.55
C LEU A 53 3.64 -3.94 -5.14
N HIS A 54 4.28 -4.98 -4.59
CA HIS A 54 5.56 -5.49 -5.08
C HIS A 54 5.41 -6.38 -6.32
N GLY A 55 6.49 -6.57 -7.06
CA GLY A 55 6.59 -7.51 -8.18
C GLY A 55 6.76 -8.96 -7.73
N ALA A 56 6.77 -9.89 -8.70
CA ALA A 56 7.06 -11.29 -8.41
C ALA A 56 8.39 -11.45 -7.66
N TYR A 57 8.45 -12.44 -6.75
CA TYR A 57 9.60 -12.72 -5.87
C TYR A 57 9.96 -11.60 -4.89
N GLY A 58 9.13 -10.57 -4.81
CA GLY A 58 9.26 -9.46 -3.87
C GLY A 58 8.53 -9.72 -2.55
N ASP A 59 8.62 -8.73 -1.68
CA ASP A 59 8.02 -8.72 -0.35
C ASP A 59 7.61 -7.29 0.07
N ALA A 60 7.13 -7.12 1.30
CA ALA A 60 6.80 -5.83 1.89
C ALA A 60 7.98 -4.84 1.96
N PHE A 61 9.23 -5.32 1.82
CA PHE A 61 10.43 -4.48 1.85
C PHE A 61 10.95 -4.08 0.47
N SER A 62 10.39 -4.63 -0.62
CA SER A 62 10.91 -4.41 -1.97
C SER A 62 11.00 -2.92 -2.33
N TRP A 63 9.95 -2.16 -2.08
CA TRP A 63 9.93 -0.72 -2.35
C TRP A 63 10.83 0.08 -1.40
N VAL A 64 10.99 -0.38 -0.16
CA VAL A 64 11.91 0.22 0.82
C VAL A 64 13.36 0.07 0.36
N ARG A 65 13.73 -1.11 -0.18
CA ARG A 65 15.11 -1.41 -0.58
C ARG A 65 15.51 -0.82 -1.94
N TYR A 66 14.55 -0.72 -2.87
CA TYR A 66 14.88 -0.48 -4.28
C TYR A 66 14.33 0.84 -4.82
N SER A 67 13.80 1.71 -3.95
CA SER A 67 13.22 2.99 -4.39
C SER A 67 13.42 4.10 -3.36
N ASN A 68 13.10 5.33 -3.76
CA ASN A 68 13.02 6.49 -2.86
C ASN A 68 11.56 6.80 -2.50
N ILE A 69 10.75 5.77 -2.31
CA ILE A 69 9.30 5.97 -2.05
C ILE A 69 9.06 6.75 -0.76
N ASP A 70 9.92 6.60 0.24
CA ASP A 70 9.90 7.35 1.48
C ASP A 70 9.95 8.86 1.24
N ARG A 71 10.89 9.31 0.41
CA ARG A 71 11.02 10.72 0.03
C ARG A 71 9.78 11.22 -0.70
N TYR A 72 9.30 10.49 -1.70
CA TYR A 72 8.11 10.90 -2.47
C TYR A 72 6.85 10.94 -1.61
N ALA A 73 6.70 9.98 -0.71
CA ALA A 73 5.58 9.93 0.24
C ALA A 73 5.62 11.13 1.20
N GLN A 74 6.81 11.45 1.73
CA GLN A 74 7.03 12.61 2.59
C GLN A 74 6.68 13.93 1.89
N GLU A 75 7.18 14.12 0.65
CA GLU A 75 6.95 15.34 -0.14
C GLU A 75 5.45 15.53 -0.45
N ARG A 76 4.70 14.44 -0.61
CA ARG A 76 3.26 14.45 -0.94
C ARG A 76 2.33 14.36 0.27
N GLY A 77 2.88 14.23 1.48
CA GLY A 77 2.07 14.06 2.69
C GLY A 77 1.19 12.82 2.65
N MET A 78 1.71 11.71 2.12
CA MET A 78 0.95 10.49 1.83
C MET A 78 1.47 9.32 2.67
N VAL A 79 0.56 8.57 3.28
CA VAL A 79 0.89 7.28 3.90
C VAL A 79 1.07 6.24 2.80
N VAL A 80 2.12 5.42 2.88
CA VAL A 80 2.35 4.32 1.94
C VAL A 80 2.34 3.00 2.69
N VAL A 81 1.50 2.08 2.23
CA VAL A 81 1.30 0.76 2.81
C VAL A 81 1.86 -0.30 1.87
N MET A 82 2.76 -1.12 2.36
CA MET A 82 3.41 -2.20 1.62
C MET A 82 3.23 -3.51 2.38
N ALA A 83 2.62 -4.49 1.73
CA ALA A 83 2.39 -5.82 2.30
C ALA A 83 2.92 -6.90 1.35
N SER A 84 3.37 -8.02 1.91
CA SER A 84 3.77 -9.18 1.12
C SER A 84 2.56 -9.90 0.54
N ALA A 85 2.63 -10.26 -0.74
CA ALA A 85 1.59 -10.97 -1.48
C ALA A 85 2.09 -12.29 -2.08
N GLU A 86 3.30 -12.73 -1.75
CA GLU A 86 3.96 -13.87 -2.41
C GLU A 86 3.89 -13.74 -3.95
N ASN A 87 3.80 -14.86 -4.67
CA ASN A 87 3.59 -14.84 -6.13
C ASN A 87 2.12 -15.08 -6.51
N SER A 88 1.18 -14.46 -5.76
CA SER A 88 -0.26 -14.71 -5.88
C SER A 88 -0.95 -13.96 -7.03
N PHE A 89 -0.24 -13.02 -7.69
CA PHE A 89 -0.87 -12.05 -8.58
C PHE A 89 -2.04 -11.29 -7.92
N TYR A 90 -1.99 -11.14 -6.59
CA TYR A 90 -3.02 -10.45 -5.80
C TYR A 90 -4.43 -11.07 -5.95
N GLN A 91 -4.49 -12.36 -6.25
CA GLN A 91 -5.74 -13.11 -6.43
C GLN A 91 -6.03 -14.01 -5.21
N ASP A 92 -7.29 -14.34 -5.02
CA ASP A 92 -7.68 -15.38 -4.08
C ASP A 92 -7.31 -16.74 -4.64
N LEU A 93 -6.45 -17.46 -3.91
CA LEU A 93 -5.88 -18.72 -4.38
C LEU A 93 -6.77 -19.91 -3.99
N LYS A 94 -6.78 -20.94 -4.84
CA LYS A 94 -7.45 -22.21 -4.54
C LYS A 94 -6.87 -22.93 -3.31
N SER A 95 -5.64 -22.61 -2.93
CA SER A 95 -4.96 -23.09 -1.72
C SER A 95 -5.53 -22.54 -0.41
N GLY A 96 -6.47 -21.59 -0.47
CA GLY A 96 -7.12 -20.98 0.68
C GLY A 96 -6.63 -19.57 1.05
N LYS A 97 -5.42 -19.17 0.62
CA LYS A 97 -4.95 -17.80 0.84
C LYS A 97 -5.69 -16.81 -0.06
N LYS A 98 -6.37 -15.83 0.54
CA LYS A 98 -7.26 -14.88 -0.15
C LYS A 98 -6.63 -13.50 -0.25
N TYR A 99 -5.67 -13.34 -1.19
CA TYR A 99 -4.94 -12.07 -1.31
C TYR A 99 -5.81 -10.92 -1.83
N LYS A 100 -6.73 -11.17 -2.79
CA LYS A 100 -7.67 -10.12 -3.21
C LYS A 100 -8.49 -9.63 -2.02
N THR A 101 -9.12 -10.55 -1.29
CA THR A 101 -9.93 -10.25 -0.10
C THR A 101 -9.09 -9.50 0.93
N PHE A 102 -7.85 -9.93 1.17
CA PHE A 102 -6.92 -9.26 2.06
C PHE A 102 -6.69 -7.80 1.68
N PHE A 103 -6.31 -7.53 0.42
CA PHE A 103 -5.99 -6.17 -0.03
C PHE A 103 -7.21 -5.26 -0.20
N THR A 104 -8.41 -5.80 -0.38
CA THR A 104 -9.61 -5.00 -0.64
C THR A 104 -10.59 -4.90 0.53
N GLU A 105 -10.47 -5.76 1.53
CA GLU A 105 -11.41 -5.81 2.64
C GLU A 105 -10.71 -5.74 4.00
N GLU A 106 -9.73 -6.61 4.24
CA GLU A 106 -9.11 -6.72 5.56
C GLU A 106 -8.06 -5.63 5.81
N LEU A 107 -7.08 -5.50 4.90
CA LEU A 107 -5.98 -4.54 5.05
C LEU A 107 -6.45 -3.09 5.13
N PRO A 108 -7.40 -2.60 4.31
CA PRO A 108 -7.87 -1.22 4.43
C PRO A 108 -8.54 -0.93 5.77
N VAL A 109 -9.31 -1.87 6.30
CA VAL A 109 -9.95 -1.74 7.63
C VAL A 109 -8.90 -1.67 8.73
N PHE A 110 -7.89 -2.56 8.70
CA PHE A 110 -6.79 -2.55 9.65
C PHE A 110 -6.01 -1.21 9.60
N ILE A 111 -5.62 -0.78 8.41
CA ILE A 111 -4.85 0.46 8.22
C ILE A 111 -5.63 1.69 8.72
N GLN A 112 -6.91 1.77 8.42
CA GLN A 112 -7.78 2.87 8.88
C GLN A 112 -8.02 2.85 10.40
N SER A 113 -7.86 1.71 11.05
CA SER A 113 -8.04 1.60 12.51
C SER A 113 -6.79 1.95 13.31
N VAL A 114 -5.60 1.84 12.71
CA VAL A 114 -4.31 1.95 13.41
C VAL A 114 -3.52 3.19 12.99
N PHE A 115 -3.63 3.60 11.73
CA PHE A 115 -2.84 4.68 11.15
C PHE A 115 -3.70 5.92 10.83
N PRO A 116 -3.10 7.12 10.82
CA PRO A 116 -3.81 8.37 10.54
C PRO A 116 -4.11 8.54 9.05
N VAL A 117 -4.88 7.62 8.48
CA VAL A 117 -5.28 7.65 7.08
C VAL A 117 -6.75 8.03 6.93
N THR A 118 -7.03 8.69 5.82
CA THR A 118 -8.41 9.06 5.48
C THR A 118 -9.27 7.85 5.13
N LYS A 119 -10.58 7.99 5.34
CA LYS A 119 -11.60 7.06 4.83
C LYS A 119 -12.18 7.50 3.49
N ASP A 120 -11.73 8.65 2.98
CA ASP A 120 -12.17 9.21 1.72
C ASP A 120 -11.59 8.41 0.54
N ARG A 121 -12.48 7.83 -0.26
CA ARG A 121 -12.11 7.14 -1.48
C ARG A 121 -11.22 8.01 -2.39
N GLU A 122 -11.54 9.30 -2.54
CA GLU A 122 -10.84 10.20 -3.46
C GLU A 122 -9.35 10.41 -3.09
N LYS A 123 -8.97 9.99 -1.88
CA LYS A 123 -7.59 10.04 -1.37
C LYS A 123 -7.00 8.66 -1.11
N THR A 124 -7.62 7.59 -1.67
CA THR A 124 -7.17 6.20 -1.53
C THR A 124 -6.72 5.67 -2.88
N TYR A 125 -5.46 5.24 -2.96
CA TYR A 125 -4.81 4.88 -4.21
C TYR A 125 -4.16 3.50 -4.14
N VAL A 126 -4.01 2.85 -5.30
CA VAL A 126 -3.26 1.61 -5.46
C VAL A 126 -2.27 1.73 -6.62
N ALA A 127 -1.04 1.30 -6.42
CA ALA A 127 -0.03 1.26 -7.48
C ALA A 127 0.87 0.05 -7.31
N GLY A 128 1.56 -0.36 -8.36
CA GLY A 128 2.49 -1.46 -8.26
C GLY A 128 3.34 -1.67 -9.51
N PHE A 129 4.36 -2.52 -9.38
CA PHE A 129 5.32 -2.84 -10.41
C PHE A 129 5.21 -4.30 -10.83
N SER A 130 5.32 -4.61 -12.13
CA SER A 130 5.31 -5.97 -12.68
C SER A 130 4.07 -6.75 -12.23
N MET A 131 4.19 -7.86 -11.48
CA MET A 131 3.08 -8.55 -10.84
C MET A 131 2.20 -7.58 -10.02
N GLY A 132 2.81 -6.65 -9.27
CA GLY A 132 2.09 -5.62 -8.54
C GLY A 132 1.40 -4.60 -9.44
N GLY A 133 1.94 -4.35 -10.64
CA GLY A 133 1.30 -3.52 -11.66
C GLY A 133 0.02 -4.16 -12.19
N TYR A 134 0.03 -5.47 -12.41
CA TYR A 134 -1.19 -6.24 -12.66
C TYR A 134 -2.15 -6.15 -11.47
N GLY A 135 -1.64 -6.40 -10.25
CA GLY A 135 -2.44 -6.34 -9.03
C GLY A 135 -3.12 -4.99 -8.84
N ALA A 136 -2.41 -3.89 -9.09
CA ALA A 136 -2.96 -2.54 -8.97
C ALA A 136 -4.17 -2.31 -9.91
N TRP A 137 -4.07 -2.75 -11.15
CA TRP A 137 -5.17 -2.68 -12.10
C TRP A 137 -6.30 -3.64 -11.73
N TYR A 138 -5.97 -4.88 -11.39
CA TYR A 138 -6.95 -5.88 -11.01
C TYR A 138 -7.77 -5.46 -9.78
N LEU A 139 -7.11 -4.98 -8.72
CA LEU A 139 -7.77 -4.51 -7.50
C LEU A 139 -8.53 -3.21 -7.74
N GLY A 140 -7.93 -2.23 -8.44
CA GLY A 140 -8.57 -0.95 -8.74
C GLY A 140 -9.83 -1.08 -9.59
N LEU A 141 -9.82 -1.93 -10.61
CA LEU A 141 -10.99 -2.21 -11.45
C LEU A 141 -12.03 -3.08 -10.73
N SER A 142 -11.60 -3.99 -9.85
CA SER A 142 -12.51 -4.82 -9.06
C SER A 142 -13.22 -4.06 -7.95
N ARG A 143 -12.59 -3.01 -7.41
CA ARG A 143 -13.08 -2.21 -6.28
C ARG A 143 -12.97 -0.70 -6.56
N PRO A 144 -13.70 -0.21 -7.57
CA PRO A 144 -13.73 1.22 -7.88
C PRO A 144 -14.39 2.06 -6.77
N ASP A 145 -15.10 1.40 -5.85
CA ASP A 145 -15.65 2.00 -4.64
C ASP A 145 -14.59 2.28 -3.56
N LEU A 146 -13.46 1.54 -3.58
CA LEU A 146 -12.37 1.66 -2.61
C LEU A 146 -11.23 2.56 -3.12
N TYR A 147 -10.82 2.37 -4.38
CA TYR A 147 -9.67 3.05 -4.96
C TYR A 147 -10.09 4.13 -5.95
N ALA A 148 -9.66 5.39 -5.72
CA ALA A 148 -9.90 6.48 -6.67
C ALA A 148 -9.02 6.38 -7.91
N LYS A 149 -7.78 5.91 -7.72
CA LYS A 149 -6.79 5.78 -8.81
C LYS A 149 -6.00 4.50 -8.67
N ALA A 150 -5.69 3.90 -9.83
CA ALA A 150 -4.79 2.76 -9.94
C ALA A 150 -3.67 3.09 -10.92
N ALA A 151 -2.41 2.75 -10.58
CA ALA A 151 -1.26 2.94 -11.44
C ALA A 151 -0.48 1.64 -11.61
N SER A 152 -0.22 1.27 -12.86
CA SER A 152 0.54 0.08 -13.23
C SER A 152 1.88 0.48 -13.84
N MET A 153 2.96 0.07 -13.21
CA MET A 153 4.33 0.27 -13.70
C MET A 153 4.83 -1.05 -14.27
N SER A 154 4.98 -1.12 -15.59
CA SER A 154 5.42 -2.34 -16.31
C SER A 154 4.62 -3.58 -15.88
N GLY A 155 3.31 -3.44 -15.73
CA GLY A 155 2.42 -4.50 -15.24
C GLY A 155 2.38 -5.69 -16.18
N ALA A 156 2.39 -6.91 -15.61
CA ALA A 156 2.20 -8.17 -16.32
C ALA A 156 0.72 -8.34 -16.69
N LEU A 157 0.21 -7.51 -17.61
CA LEU A 157 -1.23 -7.42 -17.90
C LEU A 157 -1.75 -8.57 -18.76
N ASP A 158 -0.90 -9.22 -19.55
CA ASP A 158 -1.23 -10.43 -20.31
C ASP A 158 -0.83 -11.70 -19.55
N ILE A 159 -1.62 -12.03 -18.53
CA ILE A 159 -1.39 -13.23 -17.73
C ILE A 159 -1.54 -14.51 -18.61
N ALA A 160 -2.47 -14.51 -19.55
CA ALA A 160 -2.69 -15.69 -20.41
C ALA A 160 -1.45 -15.98 -21.26
N GLY A 161 -0.78 -14.96 -21.77
CA GLY A 161 0.47 -15.08 -22.53
C GLY A 161 1.63 -15.59 -21.67
N LEU A 162 1.69 -15.25 -20.38
CA LEU A 162 2.74 -15.69 -19.47
C LEU A 162 2.71 -17.23 -19.19
N TYR A 163 1.54 -17.87 -19.32
CA TYR A 163 1.41 -19.32 -19.11
C TYR A 163 1.59 -20.14 -20.40
N GLN A 164 1.80 -19.49 -21.54
CA GLN A 164 1.99 -20.16 -22.84
C GLN A 164 3.46 -20.15 -23.30
N SER A 165 4.31 -19.45 -22.60
CA SER A 165 5.77 -19.37 -22.83
C SER A 165 6.55 -20.29 -21.88
#